data_469edd4e06a76c4ab746b994c12b351f
#
_entry.id   469edd4e06a76c4ab746b994c12b351f
#
_cell.length_a   1.000
_cell.length_b   1.000
_cell.length_c   1.000
_cell.angle_alpha   90.00
_cell.angle_beta   90.00
_cell.angle_gamma   90.00
#
_symmetry.space_group_name_H-M   'P 1'
#
loop_
_entity.id
_entity.type
_entity.pdbx_description
1 polymer ?
#
loop_
_entity_poly.entity_id
_entity_poly.type
_entity_poly.pdbx_seq_one_letter_code
_entity_poly.pdbx_strand_id
1 'polypeptide(L)'
;MILFKPHTLALALVLVTAFALSPAPRARVLPTPPTITIVALTPATTAGIQHPISTNTNVDDPVSIFRAALTRSPWPASLHQTLEAIATCESRLDPQQVGDGGLAFGWLQIRADYHPALAARYELLDGQQNLEAGWAIYEAAGGSFWPWSCWARA
;
A
#
# COMPACT_ATOMS: atom_id res chain seq x y z
N MET A 1 29.53 -10.08 -66.15
CA MET A 1 30.23 -10.86 -65.07
C MET A 1 29.64 -10.44 -63.75
N ILE A 2 28.61 -11.16 -63.33
CA ILE A 2 27.79 -10.81 -62.14
C ILE A 2 28.20 -11.76 -61.01
N LEU A 3 28.82 -11.21 -59.94
CA LEU A 3 29.20 -11.97 -58.77
C LEU A 3 27.99 -12.13 -57.83
N PHE A 4 27.53 -13.36 -57.64
CA PHE A 4 26.58 -13.73 -56.60
C PHE A 4 27.29 -13.87 -55.25
N LYS A 5 26.80 -13.14 -54.25
CA LYS A 5 27.24 -13.21 -52.84
C LYS A 5 26.38 -14.25 -52.13
N PRO A 6 26.94 -15.24 -51.39
CA PRO A 6 26.15 -16.24 -50.70
C PRO A 6 25.57 -15.66 -49.40
N HIS A 7 24.27 -15.87 -49.19
CA HIS A 7 23.57 -15.56 -47.95
C HIS A 7 23.87 -16.63 -46.90
N THR A 8 24.48 -16.21 -45.80
CA THR A 8 24.72 -17.06 -44.63
C THR A 8 23.38 -17.24 -43.89
N LEU A 9 22.92 -18.48 -43.85
CA LEU A 9 21.75 -18.91 -43.10
C LEU A 9 22.10 -18.93 -41.61
N ALA A 10 21.58 -18.01 -40.79
CA ALA A 10 21.72 -18.01 -39.37
C ALA A 10 20.70 -18.97 -38.76
N LEU A 11 21.21 -20.03 -38.15
CA LEU A 11 20.44 -21.05 -37.43
C LEU A 11 19.96 -20.44 -36.12
N ALA A 12 18.66 -20.19 -35.96
CA ALA A 12 18.06 -19.74 -34.70
C ALA A 12 17.95 -20.94 -33.74
N LEU A 13 18.77 -20.93 -32.73
CA LEU A 13 18.70 -21.89 -31.62
C LEU A 13 17.54 -21.51 -30.69
N VAL A 14 16.43 -22.25 -30.74
CA VAL A 14 15.31 -22.09 -29.82
C VAL A 14 15.68 -22.73 -28.49
N LEU A 15 15.97 -21.90 -27.48
CA LEU A 15 16.12 -22.36 -26.10
C LEU A 15 14.72 -22.57 -25.50
N VAL A 16 14.33 -23.83 -25.36
CA VAL A 16 13.16 -24.22 -24.57
C VAL A 16 13.56 -24.18 -23.09
N THR A 17 13.21 -23.10 -22.40
CA THR A 17 13.34 -23.01 -20.94
C THR A 17 12.22 -23.80 -20.27
N ALA A 18 12.57 -24.86 -19.56
CA ALA A 18 11.67 -25.64 -18.74
C ALA A 18 11.07 -24.75 -17.62
N PHE A 19 9.75 -24.58 -17.65
CA PHE A 19 9.01 -24.01 -16.54
C PHE A 19 9.08 -24.99 -15.37
N ALA A 20 9.86 -24.64 -14.33
CA ALA A 20 9.82 -25.31 -13.05
C ALA A 20 8.45 -25.04 -12.41
N LEU A 21 7.70 -26.13 -12.14
CA LEU A 21 6.46 -26.06 -11.35
C LEU A 21 6.81 -25.51 -9.95
N SER A 22 6.41 -24.30 -9.67
CA SER A 22 6.45 -23.76 -8.31
C SER A 22 5.44 -24.50 -7.44
N PRO A 23 5.82 -24.96 -6.24
CA PRO A 23 4.88 -25.58 -5.32
C PRO A 23 3.83 -24.57 -4.86
N ALA A 24 2.55 -25.02 -4.81
CA ALA A 24 1.42 -24.23 -4.37
C ALA A 24 1.66 -23.61 -2.98
N PRO A 25 1.20 -22.37 -2.74
CA PRO A 25 1.32 -21.74 -1.44
C PRO A 25 0.53 -22.55 -0.39
N ARG A 26 1.22 -22.94 0.69
CA ARG A 26 0.59 -23.59 1.84
C ARG A 26 -0.40 -22.63 2.47
N ALA A 27 -1.65 -23.09 2.64
CA ALA A 27 -2.67 -22.36 3.37
C ALA A 27 -2.15 -22.00 4.77
N ARG A 28 -2.09 -20.71 5.05
CA ARG A 28 -1.71 -20.18 6.37
C ARG A 28 -2.90 -20.40 7.29
N VAL A 29 -2.76 -21.31 8.27
CA VAL A 29 -3.73 -21.49 9.34
C VAL A 29 -3.75 -20.20 10.17
N LEU A 30 -4.89 -19.50 10.16
CA LEU A 30 -5.10 -18.32 11.00
C LEU A 30 -5.16 -18.76 12.47
N PRO A 31 -4.43 -18.10 13.38
CA PRO A 31 -4.58 -18.34 14.81
C PRO A 31 -5.99 -17.95 15.26
N THR A 32 -6.63 -18.83 16.03
CA THR A 32 -7.91 -18.55 16.68
C THR A 32 -7.79 -17.36 17.62
N PRO A 33 -8.74 -16.40 17.59
CA PRO A 33 -8.69 -15.26 18.49
C PRO A 33 -8.82 -15.71 19.97
N PRO A 34 -8.12 -15.06 20.89
CA PRO A 34 -8.22 -15.36 22.32
C PRO A 34 -9.63 -15.03 22.83
N THR A 35 -10.21 -15.96 23.58
CA THR A 35 -11.48 -15.74 24.28
C THR A 35 -11.29 -14.70 25.37
N ILE A 36 -11.93 -13.54 25.24
CA ILE A 36 -11.92 -12.49 26.25
C ILE A 36 -12.97 -12.84 27.30
N THR A 37 -12.53 -13.25 28.50
CA THR A 37 -13.40 -13.39 29.65
C THR A 37 -13.64 -12.01 30.26
N ILE A 38 -14.87 -11.49 30.12
CA ILE A 38 -15.26 -10.23 30.76
C ILE A 38 -15.55 -10.53 32.23
N VAL A 39 -14.65 -10.10 33.11
CA VAL A 39 -14.90 -10.08 34.56
C VAL A 39 -15.67 -8.80 34.88
N ALA A 40 -16.93 -8.95 35.31
CA ALA A 40 -17.75 -7.84 35.77
C ALA A 40 -17.20 -7.29 37.08
N LEU A 41 -16.66 -6.07 37.06
CA LEU A 41 -16.30 -5.30 38.26
C LEU A 41 -17.49 -4.47 38.69
N THR A 42 -17.96 -4.73 39.91
CA THR A 42 -18.96 -3.93 40.64
C THR A 42 -18.46 -2.51 40.89
N PRO A 43 -19.31 -1.47 40.81
CA PRO A 43 -18.88 -0.08 41.03
C PRO A 43 -18.70 0.21 42.54
N ALA A 44 -17.50 0.64 42.92
CA ALA A 44 -17.27 1.32 44.19
C ALA A 44 -17.36 2.83 43.97
N THR A 45 -18.36 3.45 44.58
CA THR A 45 -18.55 4.91 44.67
C THR A 45 -17.43 5.54 45.48
N THR A 46 -16.68 6.48 44.91
CA THR A 46 -16.00 7.53 45.68
C THR A 46 -15.87 8.79 44.85
N ALA A 47 -16.51 9.86 45.37
CA ALA A 47 -16.46 11.18 44.77
C ALA A 47 -15.06 11.81 44.87
N GLY A 48 -14.51 12.19 43.75
CA GLY A 48 -13.31 13.01 43.65
C GLY A 48 -13.33 13.72 42.31
N ILE A 49 -13.66 15.03 42.33
CA ILE A 49 -13.65 15.86 41.13
C ILE A 49 -12.19 16.06 40.72
N GLN A 50 -11.72 15.20 39.84
CA GLN A 50 -10.54 15.49 39.05
C GLN A 50 -11.02 15.59 37.61
N HIS A 51 -10.81 16.76 37.00
CA HIS A 51 -10.99 16.96 35.56
C HIS A 51 -10.04 15.95 34.87
N PRO A 52 -10.55 14.94 34.18
CA PRO A 52 -9.67 14.16 33.33
C PRO A 52 -9.20 15.12 32.21
N ILE A 53 -7.89 15.27 32.10
CA ILE A 53 -7.29 15.73 30.85
C ILE A 53 -7.77 14.70 29.85
N SER A 54 -8.77 15.08 29.07
CA SER A 54 -9.29 14.26 27.97
C SER A 54 -8.19 14.21 26.91
N THR A 55 -7.29 13.26 27.04
CA THR A 55 -6.51 12.76 25.91
C THR A 55 -7.49 11.98 25.04
N ASN A 56 -8.40 12.72 24.41
CA ASN A 56 -9.27 12.18 23.38
C ASN A 56 -8.37 11.99 22.14
N THR A 57 -7.53 10.94 22.16
CA THR A 57 -6.98 10.37 20.96
C THR A 57 -8.19 9.74 20.26
N ASN A 58 -8.84 10.52 19.41
CA ASN A 58 -9.88 10.04 18.51
C ASN A 58 -9.21 9.00 17.62
N VAL A 59 -9.34 7.71 18.00
CA VAL A 59 -8.76 6.57 17.26
C VAL A 59 -9.36 6.51 15.84
N ASP A 60 -10.48 7.21 15.64
CA ASP A 60 -11.24 7.28 14.40
C ASP A 60 -10.86 8.50 13.51
N ASP A 61 -9.89 9.33 13.94
CA ASP A 61 -9.42 10.44 13.13
C ASP A 61 -8.60 9.91 11.93
N PRO A 62 -8.92 10.34 10.69
CA PRO A 62 -8.23 9.87 9.47
C PRO A 62 -6.71 10.01 9.53
N VAL A 63 -6.19 11.07 10.15
CA VAL A 63 -4.75 11.29 10.32
C VAL A 63 -4.15 10.21 11.23
N SER A 64 -4.81 9.92 12.36
CA SER A 64 -4.37 8.90 13.31
C SER A 64 -4.38 7.50 12.67
N ILE A 65 -5.41 7.17 11.91
CA ILE A 65 -5.53 5.91 11.17
C ILE A 65 -4.40 5.78 10.15
N PHE A 66 -4.17 6.82 9.36
CA PHE A 66 -3.11 6.84 8.35
C PHE A 66 -1.72 6.68 8.98
N ARG A 67 -1.41 7.44 10.03
CA ARG A 67 -0.14 7.35 10.77
C ARG A 67 0.09 5.97 11.37
N ALA A 68 -0.94 5.36 11.95
CA ALA A 68 -0.87 3.99 12.45
C ALA A 68 -0.61 2.97 11.34
N ALA A 69 -1.15 3.16 10.15
CA ALA A 69 -0.86 2.33 8.98
C ALA A 69 0.58 2.53 8.48
N LEU A 70 1.07 3.76 8.45
CA LEU A 70 2.46 4.08 8.08
C LEU A 70 3.48 3.35 8.95
N THR A 71 3.26 3.23 10.26
CA THR A 71 4.19 2.52 11.15
C THR A 71 4.30 1.03 10.87
N ARG A 72 3.35 0.44 10.15
CA ARG A 72 3.32 -0.97 9.72
C ARG A 72 3.69 -1.16 8.25
N SER A 73 3.89 -0.07 7.54
CA SER A 73 4.20 -0.06 6.12
C SER A 73 5.72 -0.14 5.86
N PRO A 74 6.17 -0.41 4.62
CA PRO A 74 7.59 -0.41 4.28
C PRO A 74 8.21 1.00 4.22
N TRP A 75 7.41 2.08 4.36
CA TRP A 75 7.89 3.45 4.24
C TRP A 75 8.78 3.86 5.42
N PRO A 76 10.00 4.37 5.18
CA PRO A 76 10.87 4.89 6.22
C PRO A 76 10.22 6.06 6.99
N ALA A 77 10.41 6.13 8.30
CA ALA A 77 9.84 7.17 9.15
C ALA A 77 10.17 8.61 8.69
N SER A 78 11.34 8.80 8.07
CA SER A 78 11.77 10.10 7.51
C SER A 78 10.88 10.60 6.36
N LEU A 79 10.12 9.72 5.72
CA LEU A 79 9.22 10.05 4.60
C LEU A 79 7.75 10.16 5.03
N HIS A 80 7.41 9.81 6.27
CA HIS A 80 6.01 9.76 6.73
C HIS A 80 5.31 11.11 6.62
N GLN A 81 5.97 12.22 6.96
CA GLN A 81 5.38 13.54 6.88
C GLN A 81 5.07 13.94 5.43
N THR A 82 5.99 13.69 4.51
CA THR A 82 5.79 13.95 3.08
C THR A 82 4.66 13.09 2.53
N LEU A 83 4.63 11.81 2.90
CA LEU A 83 3.59 10.90 2.41
C LEU A 83 2.20 11.27 2.94
N GLU A 84 2.11 11.73 4.20
CA GLU A 84 0.86 12.24 4.79
C GLU A 84 0.35 13.48 4.03
N ALA A 85 1.25 14.40 3.68
CA ALA A 85 0.87 15.59 2.91
C ALA A 85 0.39 15.22 1.50
N ILE A 86 1.06 14.27 0.83
CA ILE A 86 0.62 13.72 -0.46
C ILE A 86 -0.75 13.08 -0.33
N ALA A 87 -0.95 12.14 0.60
CA ALA A 87 -2.22 11.43 0.79
C ALA A 87 -3.36 12.37 1.17
N THR A 88 -3.08 13.41 1.97
CA THR A 88 -4.06 14.46 2.28
C THR A 88 -4.51 15.20 1.02
N CYS A 89 -3.60 15.52 0.13
CA CYS A 89 -3.91 16.20 -1.13
C CYS A 89 -4.59 15.27 -2.14
N GLU A 90 -4.16 14.00 -2.26
CA GLU A 90 -4.69 13.03 -3.24
C GLU A 90 -6.09 12.54 -2.85
N SER A 91 -6.33 12.18 -1.59
CA SER A 91 -7.56 11.50 -1.15
C SER A 91 -8.21 12.11 0.09
N ARG A 92 -7.63 13.16 0.71
CA ARG A 92 -8.01 13.66 2.04
C ARG A 92 -7.91 12.59 3.14
N LEU A 93 -6.97 11.68 2.98
CA LEU A 93 -6.76 10.53 3.85
C LEU A 93 -7.96 9.54 3.88
N ASP A 94 -8.75 9.48 2.82
CA ASP A 94 -9.81 8.48 2.66
C ASP A 94 -9.24 7.23 1.94
N PRO A 95 -9.15 6.06 2.62
CA PRO A 95 -8.65 4.83 2.00
C PRO A 95 -9.61 4.27 0.95
N GLN A 96 -10.89 4.68 0.98
CA GLN A 96 -11.93 4.24 0.05
C GLN A 96 -12.12 5.20 -1.13
N GLN A 97 -11.31 6.27 -1.22
CA GLN A 97 -11.43 7.25 -2.30
C GLN A 97 -11.19 6.59 -3.65
N VAL A 98 -12.13 6.83 -4.56
CA VAL A 98 -12.00 6.48 -5.98
C VAL A 98 -12.04 7.75 -6.80
N GLY A 99 -10.99 8.01 -7.54
CA GLY A 99 -10.80 9.20 -8.38
C GLY A 99 -10.63 8.88 -9.86
N ASP A 100 -10.39 9.91 -10.66
CA ASP A 100 -10.11 9.82 -12.10
C ASP A 100 -11.09 8.94 -12.88
N GLY A 101 -12.40 9.09 -12.58
CA GLY A 101 -13.44 8.32 -13.26
C GLY A 101 -13.40 6.81 -12.98
N GLY A 102 -12.88 6.40 -11.84
CA GLY A 102 -12.81 4.98 -11.44
C GLY A 102 -11.45 4.33 -11.73
N LEU A 103 -10.41 5.12 -11.96
CA LEU A 103 -9.07 4.62 -12.32
C LEU A 103 -8.02 4.81 -11.20
N ALA A 104 -8.24 5.75 -10.27
CA ALA A 104 -7.33 6.04 -9.17
C ALA A 104 -7.95 5.60 -7.84
N PHE A 105 -7.16 4.96 -6.96
CA PHE A 105 -7.69 4.26 -5.79
C PHE A 105 -6.91 4.56 -4.51
N GLY A 106 -7.66 4.68 -3.42
CA GLY A 106 -7.18 4.70 -2.03
C GLY A 106 -6.42 5.96 -1.64
N TRP A 107 -5.67 5.87 -0.55
CA TRP A 107 -4.95 7.01 0.02
C TRP A 107 -4.04 7.73 -0.95
N LEU A 108 -3.29 6.97 -1.75
CA LEU A 108 -2.28 7.49 -2.67
C LEU A 108 -2.80 7.62 -4.10
N GLN A 109 -4.10 7.45 -4.33
CA GLN A 109 -4.74 7.55 -5.64
C GLN A 109 -3.95 6.83 -6.75
N ILE A 110 -3.62 5.55 -6.47
CA ILE A 110 -2.83 4.73 -7.38
C ILE A 110 -3.66 4.41 -8.63
N ARG A 111 -3.12 4.77 -9.79
CA ARG A 111 -3.73 4.53 -11.10
C ARG A 111 -3.57 3.07 -11.51
N ALA A 112 -4.69 2.32 -11.48
CA ALA A 112 -4.69 0.89 -11.84
C ALA A 112 -4.34 0.64 -13.31
N ASP A 113 -4.71 1.55 -14.20
CA ASP A 113 -4.37 1.50 -15.64
C ASP A 113 -2.89 1.75 -15.93
N TYR A 114 -2.20 2.55 -15.12
CA TYR A 114 -0.75 2.77 -15.23
C TYR A 114 0.05 1.68 -14.52
N HIS A 115 -0.55 1.03 -13.52
CA HIS A 115 0.11 0.02 -12.68
C HIS A 115 -0.69 -1.30 -12.63
N PRO A 116 -1.02 -1.94 -13.79
CA PRO A 116 -1.91 -3.11 -13.80
C PRO A 116 -1.36 -4.30 -13.01
N ALA A 117 -0.04 -4.48 -12.95
CA ALA A 117 0.59 -5.54 -12.16
C ALA A 117 0.42 -5.32 -10.64
N LEU A 118 0.44 -4.07 -10.19
CA LEU A 118 0.19 -3.73 -8.78
C LEU A 118 -1.31 -3.87 -8.46
N ALA A 119 -2.20 -3.41 -9.34
CA ALA A 119 -3.64 -3.57 -9.18
C ALA A 119 -4.08 -5.05 -9.15
N ALA A 120 -3.36 -5.93 -9.84
CA ALA A 120 -3.59 -7.37 -9.77
C ALA A 120 -3.05 -8.03 -8.48
N ARG A 121 -2.10 -7.39 -7.81
CA ARG A 121 -1.41 -7.91 -6.63
C ARG A 121 -1.96 -7.39 -5.31
N TYR A 122 -2.46 -6.15 -5.28
CA TYR A 122 -2.89 -5.42 -4.10
C TYR A 122 -4.34 -4.98 -4.21
N GLU A 123 -5.08 -5.08 -3.11
CA GLU A 123 -6.39 -4.44 -2.96
C GLU A 123 -6.18 -2.95 -2.72
N LEU A 124 -6.24 -2.13 -3.77
CA LEU A 124 -5.88 -0.71 -3.71
C LEU A 124 -6.80 0.15 -2.84
N LEU A 125 -7.98 -0.35 -2.46
CA LEU A 125 -8.87 0.27 -1.48
C LEU A 125 -8.61 -0.23 -0.04
N ASP A 126 -7.75 -1.23 0.16
CA ASP A 126 -7.19 -1.53 1.47
C ASP A 126 -6.04 -0.58 1.77
N GLY A 127 -6.16 0.24 2.81
CA GLY A 127 -5.18 1.29 3.09
C GLY A 127 -3.75 0.76 3.30
N GLN A 128 -3.59 -0.40 3.97
CA GLN A 128 -2.27 -0.99 4.18
C GLN A 128 -1.65 -1.45 2.87
N GLN A 129 -2.43 -2.13 2.02
CA GLN A 129 -1.96 -2.59 0.72
C GLN A 129 -1.74 -1.42 -0.26
N ASN A 130 -2.51 -0.34 -0.13
CA ASN A 130 -2.30 0.89 -0.90
C ASN A 130 -0.94 1.51 -0.59
N LEU A 131 -0.53 1.54 0.70
CA LEU A 131 0.80 2.00 1.10
C LEU A 131 1.93 1.09 0.58
N GLU A 132 1.72 -0.23 0.57
CA GLU A 132 2.68 -1.19 0.02
C GLU A 132 2.85 -1.05 -1.49
N ALA A 133 1.74 -0.89 -2.22
CA ALA A 133 1.76 -0.62 -3.65
C ALA A 133 2.43 0.73 -3.97
N GLY A 134 2.14 1.76 -3.16
CA GLY A 134 2.80 3.07 -3.26
C GLY A 134 4.31 3.00 -3.06
N TRP A 135 4.77 2.20 -2.09
CA TRP A 135 6.19 1.97 -1.88
C TRP A 135 6.86 1.37 -3.12
N ALA A 136 6.24 0.36 -3.75
CA ALA A 136 6.76 -0.24 -4.97
C ALA A 136 6.87 0.77 -6.13
N ILE A 137 5.91 1.71 -6.24
CA ILE A 137 5.96 2.80 -7.22
C ILE A 137 7.12 3.76 -6.90
N TYR A 138 7.28 4.15 -5.63
CA TYR A 138 8.35 5.03 -5.18
C TYR A 138 9.74 4.44 -5.48
N GLU A 139 9.97 3.16 -5.17
CA GLU A 139 11.21 2.46 -5.48
C GLU A 139 11.46 2.40 -7.00
N ALA A 140 10.44 2.05 -7.79
CA ALA A 140 10.53 2.02 -9.25
C ALA A 140 10.83 3.40 -9.85
N ALA A 141 10.41 4.48 -9.16
CA ALA A 141 10.72 5.86 -9.52
C ALA A 141 12.12 6.33 -9.05
N GLY A 142 12.96 5.42 -8.57
CA GLY A 142 14.31 5.74 -8.07
C GLY A 142 14.32 6.51 -6.75
N GLY A 143 13.31 6.30 -5.89
CA GLY A 143 13.18 7.00 -4.62
C GLY A 143 12.62 8.42 -4.78
N SER A 144 11.72 8.63 -5.70
CA SER A 144 11.12 9.92 -6.01
C SER A 144 9.60 9.91 -5.90
N PHE A 145 9.02 11.02 -5.45
CA PHE A 145 7.58 11.23 -5.38
C PHE A 145 6.95 11.78 -6.67
N TRP A 146 7.72 11.96 -7.74
CA TRP A 146 7.21 12.51 -9.01
C TRP A 146 5.99 11.77 -9.60
N PRO A 147 5.73 10.46 -9.33
CA PRO A 147 4.53 9.81 -9.81
C PRO A 147 3.22 10.40 -9.26
N TRP A 148 3.27 11.09 -8.12
CA TRP A 148 2.08 11.71 -7.51
C TRP A 148 1.95 13.18 -7.91
N SER A 149 0.75 13.57 -8.34
CA SER A 149 0.48 14.96 -8.76
C SER A 149 0.62 15.96 -7.61
N CYS A 150 0.40 15.51 -6.39
CA CYS A 150 0.44 16.32 -5.17
C CYS A 150 1.85 16.48 -4.56
N TRP A 151 2.88 15.79 -5.05
CA TRP A 151 4.21 15.80 -4.42
C TRP A 151 4.86 17.18 -4.33
N ALA A 152 4.61 18.04 -5.32
CA ALA A 152 5.16 19.40 -5.33
C ALA A 152 4.48 20.36 -4.33
N ARG A 153 3.43 19.88 -3.63
CA ARG A 153 2.69 20.63 -2.62
C ARG A 153 2.89 20.07 -1.19
N ALA A 154 3.63 18.96 -1.07
CA ALA A 154 3.88 18.23 0.17
C ALA A 154 5.04 18.78 1.02
#